data_74acc7ba097f83e0a4638af3dae3b00d
#
_entry.id   74acc7ba097f83e0a4638af3dae3b00d
#
_cell.length_a   1.000
_cell.length_b   1.000
_cell.length_c   1.000
_cell.angle_alpha   90.00
_cell.angle_beta   90.00
_cell.angle_gamma   90.00
#
_symmetry.space_group_name_H-M   'P 1'
#
loop_
_entity.id
_entity.type
_entity.pdbx_description
1 polymer ?
#
loop_
_entity_poly.entity_id
_entity_poly.type
_entity_poly.pdbx_seq_one_letter_code
_entity_poly.pdbx_strand_id
1 'polypeptide(L)'
;ATAWSIDSLPSEIGMSSTEIINSDLQAVLIGGVDPMDISADAKVKLAKKFVVSLEIRQSDITDIASVVLPVAAVVEKSGSFMDWQGKVRKFEAAVEQSLNRSDVRILSMLADEIGKPINLPTVKSARVEFESVGSWDGAKPEMKSAAAISIKSVGTDEAVLSSWRNLLDKGSLQDGEENLAGTARSSIVVISKSRANTLGVKENDLVRVSNNYGAVTLPCVIADIEESTVWVPRNSVNSQLIRNLGVVSNSVVKVAKA
;
A
#
# COMPACT_ATOMS: atom_id res chain seq x y z
N ALA A 1 -4.54 -0.58 -26.56
CA ALA A 1 -5.15 -1.74 -27.22
C ALA A 1 -4.13 -2.47 -28.09
N THR A 2 -3.49 -1.81 -29.04
CA THR A 2 -2.49 -2.44 -29.93
C THR A 2 -1.32 -3.06 -29.16
N ALA A 3 -0.77 -2.36 -28.17
CA ALA A 3 0.35 -2.85 -27.36
C ALA A 3 0.00 -4.09 -26.51
N TRP A 4 -1.28 -4.29 -26.21
CA TRP A 4 -1.76 -5.44 -25.44
C TRP A 4 -2.34 -6.54 -26.34
N SER A 5 -2.19 -6.39 -27.67
CA SER A 5 -2.76 -7.31 -28.66
C SER A 5 -4.27 -7.56 -28.46
N ILE A 6 -4.99 -6.51 -28.10
CA ILE A 6 -6.45 -6.50 -27.95
C ILE A 6 -7.06 -5.47 -28.91
N ASP A 7 -8.26 -5.73 -29.40
CA ASP A 7 -8.91 -4.87 -30.40
C ASP A 7 -9.36 -3.52 -29.81
N SER A 8 -9.66 -3.51 -28.51
CA SER A 8 -10.06 -2.30 -27.80
C SER A 8 -9.61 -2.36 -26.34
N LEU A 9 -9.49 -1.20 -25.70
CA LEU A 9 -9.35 -1.16 -24.23
C LEU A 9 -10.66 -1.62 -23.58
N PRO A 10 -10.59 -2.26 -22.40
CA PRO A 10 -11.78 -2.59 -21.64
C PRO A 10 -12.65 -1.34 -21.45
N SER A 11 -13.96 -1.47 -21.67
CA SER A 11 -14.94 -0.39 -21.43
C SER A 11 -15.19 -0.12 -19.96
N GLU A 12 -14.84 -1.09 -19.11
CA GLU A 12 -15.01 -1.02 -17.67
C GLU A 12 -13.68 -1.06 -16.95
N ILE A 13 -13.59 -0.31 -15.87
CA ILE A 13 -12.44 -0.36 -14.96
C ILE A 13 -12.50 -1.71 -14.23
N GLY A 14 -11.36 -2.41 -14.15
CA GLY A 14 -11.25 -3.63 -13.37
C GLY A 14 -11.44 -3.38 -11.87
N MET A 15 -11.49 -4.47 -11.10
CA MET A 15 -11.65 -4.41 -9.65
C MET A 15 -10.47 -3.73 -8.98
N SER A 16 -10.75 -2.87 -8.01
CA SER A 16 -9.73 -2.32 -7.10
C SER A 16 -9.17 -3.41 -6.19
N SER A 17 -8.01 -3.16 -5.58
CA SER A 17 -7.41 -4.11 -4.64
C SER A 17 -8.34 -4.47 -3.47
N THR A 18 -9.12 -3.50 -2.98
CA THR A 18 -10.13 -3.74 -1.93
C THR A 18 -11.26 -4.65 -2.42
N GLU A 19 -11.74 -4.43 -3.65
CA GLU A 19 -12.76 -5.28 -4.25
C GLU A 19 -12.25 -6.69 -4.50
N ILE A 20 -11.01 -6.86 -5.00
CA ILE A 20 -10.38 -8.17 -5.17
C ILE A 20 -10.28 -8.93 -3.85
N ILE A 21 -9.84 -8.27 -2.77
CA ILE A 21 -9.76 -8.89 -1.44
C ILE A 21 -11.15 -9.36 -0.96
N ASN A 22 -12.19 -8.60 -1.23
CA ASN A 22 -13.56 -8.87 -0.79
C ASN A 22 -14.39 -9.71 -1.79
N SER A 23 -13.86 -10.02 -2.97
CA SER A 23 -14.58 -10.75 -4.01
C SER A 23 -14.67 -12.26 -3.74
N ASP A 24 -15.51 -12.93 -4.53
CA ASP A 24 -15.62 -14.39 -4.55
C ASP A 24 -14.69 -15.05 -5.59
N LEU A 25 -13.66 -14.32 -6.06
CA LEU A 25 -12.66 -14.88 -6.97
C LEU A 25 -11.99 -16.11 -6.34
N GLN A 26 -11.90 -17.19 -7.12
CA GLN A 26 -11.31 -18.45 -6.67
C GLN A 26 -9.79 -18.39 -6.59
N ALA A 27 -9.17 -17.55 -7.42
CA ALA A 27 -7.72 -17.43 -7.49
C ALA A 27 -7.30 -15.96 -7.64
N VAL A 28 -6.13 -15.62 -7.11
CA VAL A 28 -5.51 -14.30 -7.22
C VAL A 28 -4.01 -14.45 -7.43
N LEU A 29 -3.44 -13.57 -8.24
CA LEU A 29 -2.00 -13.40 -8.39
C LEU A 29 -1.61 -12.08 -7.73
N ILE A 30 -0.66 -12.12 -6.81
CA ILE A 30 -0.21 -10.99 -6.01
C ILE A 30 1.29 -10.83 -6.18
N GLY A 31 1.74 -9.63 -6.55
CA GLY A 31 3.17 -9.36 -6.72
C GLY A 31 3.56 -7.99 -6.16
N GLY A 32 4.57 -7.97 -5.27
CA GLY A 32 5.17 -6.76 -4.75
C GLY A 32 4.23 -5.85 -3.94
N VAL A 33 3.16 -6.40 -3.39
CA VAL A 33 2.15 -5.67 -2.61
C VAL A 33 1.96 -6.33 -1.25
N ASP A 34 1.87 -5.54 -0.19
CA ASP A 34 1.43 -6.00 1.12
C ASP A 34 -0.08 -5.70 1.29
N PRO A 35 -0.97 -6.70 1.11
CA PRO A 35 -2.41 -6.50 1.22
C PRO A 35 -2.88 -6.07 2.61
N MET A 36 -2.05 -6.27 3.64
CA MET A 36 -2.35 -5.81 5.00
C MET A 36 -2.23 -4.28 5.14
N ASP A 37 -1.59 -3.60 4.18
CA ASP A 37 -1.60 -2.14 4.05
C ASP A 37 -2.90 -1.61 3.42
N ILE A 38 -3.74 -2.51 2.91
CA ILE A 38 -5.03 -2.19 2.27
C ILE A 38 -6.19 -2.51 3.22
N SER A 39 -6.19 -3.70 3.83
CA SER A 39 -7.24 -4.17 4.71
C SER A 39 -6.68 -5.04 5.84
N ALA A 40 -7.13 -4.80 7.05
CA ALA A 40 -6.69 -5.54 8.25
C ALA A 40 -7.00 -7.04 8.18
N ASP A 41 -8.05 -7.43 7.48
CA ASP A 41 -8.49 -8.81 7.31
C ASP A 41 -8.05 -9.46 5.97
N ALA A 42 -7.20 -8.75 5.20
CA ALA A 42 -6.76 -9.22 3.90
C ALA A 42 -6.15 -10.62 3.94
N LYS A 43 -5.25 -10.91 4.90
CA LYS A 43 -4.62 -12.23 5.07
C LYS A 43 -5.65 -13.34 5.23
N VAL A 44 -6.66 -13.12 6.09
CA VAL A 44 -7.72 -14.09 6.37
C VAL A 44 -8.63 -14.33 5.16
N LYS A 45 -8.95 -13.27 4.41
CA LYS A 45 -9.79 -13.35 3.22
C LYS A 45 -9.05 -14.01 2.05
N LEU A 46 -7.81 -13.63 1.84
CA LEU A 46 -6.97 -14.18 0.77
C LEU A 46 -6.60 -15.65 1.01
N ALA A 47 -6.42 -16.07 2.27
CA ALA A 47 -6.16 -17.46 2.62
C ALA A 47 -7.28 -18.43 2.20
N LYS A 48 -8.46 -17.94 1.85
CA LYS A 48 -9.59 -18.74 1.33
C LYS A 48 -9.54 -18.92 -0.19
N LYS A 49 -8.58 -18.31 -0.87
CA LYS A 49 -8.43 -18.31 -2.32
C LYS A 49 -7.18 -19.11 -2.71
N PHE A 50 -7.09 -19.51 -3.98
CA PHE A 50 -5.83 -20.00 -4.54
C PHE A 50 -4.92 -18.80 -4.80
N VAL A 51 -3.88 -18.63 -3.98
CA VAL A 51 -2.97 -17.47 -4.04
C VAL A 51 -1.68 -17.88 -4.73
N VAL A 52 -1.35 -17.19 -5.82
CA VAL A 52 -0.03 -17.21 -6.45
C VAL A 52 0.70 -15.93 -6.04
N SER A 53 1.86 -16.06 -5.38
CA SER A 53 2.65 -14.94 -4.91
C SER A 53 3.92 -14.76 -5.74
N LEU A 54 4.15 -13.57 -6.28
CA LEU A 54 5.42 -13.13 -6.87
C LEU A 54 6.14 -12.26 -5.83
N GLU A 55 7.17 -12.81 -5.17
CA GLU A 55 7.79 -12.13 -4.05
C GLU A 55 9.32 -12.34 -4.05
N ILE A 56 10.05 -11.37 -3.53
CA ILE A 56 11.51 -11.42 -3.39
C ILE A 56 11.98 -11.99 -2.04
N ARG A 57 11.09 -12.08 -1.08
CA ARG A 57 11.36 -12.54 0.29
C ARG A 57 10.10 -13.09 0.95
N GLN A 58 10.27 -13.74 2.07
CA GLN A 58 9.14 -14.20 2.88
C GLN A 58 8.32 -13.01 3.40
N SER A 59 7.00 -13.12 3.32
CA SER A 59 6.03 -12.08 3.68
C SER A 59 4.72 -12.71 4.18
N ASP A 60 3.82 -11.87 4.72
CA ASP A 60 2.47 -12.32 5.12
C ASP A 60 1.72 -13.03 3.99
N ILE A 61 2.02 -12.71 2.73
CA ILE A 61 1.38 -13.34 1.58
C ILE A 61 2.02 -14.66 1.21
N THR A 62 3.34 -14.77 1.28
CA THR A 62 4.01 -16.05 1.04
C THR A 62 3.58 -17.11 2.06
N ASP A 63 3.24 -16.71 3.29
CA ASP A 63 2.76 -17.62 4.34
C ASP A 63 1.43 -18.31 4.00
N ILE A 64 0.58 -17.65 3.20
CA ILE A 64 -0.74 -18.16 2.80
C ILE A 64 -0.81 -18.55 1.33
N ALA A 65 0.27 -18.35 0.56
CA ALA A 65 0.29 -18.64 -0.86
C ALA A 65 0.22 -20.13 -1.14
N SER A 66 -0.61 -20.51 -2.11
CA SER A 66 -0.65 -21.87 -2.66
C SER A 66 0.58 -22.16 -3.51
N VAL A 67 1.10 -21.12 -4.17
CA VAL A 67 2.33 -21.16 -4.99
C VAL A 67 3.11 -19.88 -4.78
N VAL A 68 4.41 -20.00 -4.53
CA VAL A 68 5.34 -18.87 -4.49
C VAL A 68 6.27 -18.96 -5.69
N LEU A 69 6.31 -17.90 -6.49
CA LEU A 69 7.19 -17.74 -7.62
C LEU A 69 8.23 -16.65 -7.26
N PRO A 70 9.47 -17.04 -6.89
CA PRO A 70 10.50 -16.05 -6.53
C PRO A 70 10.86 -15.17 -7.72
N VAL A 71 10.86 -13.86 -7.52
CA VAL A 71 11.23 -12.87 -8.53
C VAL A 71 12.57 -12.24 -8.23
N ALA A 72 13.27 -11.79 -9.26
CA ALA A 72 14.52 -11.07 -9.13
C ALA A 72 14.35 -9.77 -8.35
N ALA A 73 15.27 -9.48 -7.44
CA ALA A 73 15.34 -8.17 -6.79
C ALA A 73 15.67 -7.06 -7.80
N VAL A 74 15.44 -5.80 -7.42
CA VAL A 74 15.68 -4.65 -8.33
C VAL A 74 17.12 -4.63 -8.85
N VAL A 75 18.08 -4.99 -8.02
CA VAL A 75 19.51 -5.05 -8.40
C VAL A 75 19.86 -6.19 -9.36
N GLU A 76 19.00 -7.20 -9.47
CA GLU A 76 19.20 -8.40 -10.30
C GLU A 76 18.44 -8.35 -11.63
N LYS A 77 17.69 -7.29 -11.89
CA LYS A 77 16.88 -7.14 -13.11
C LYS A 77 17.01 -5.74 -13.68
N SER A 78 16.75 -5.60 -14.96
CA SER A 78 16.53 -4.31 -15.60
C SER A 78 15.05 -3.94 -15.57
N GLY A 79 14.77 -2.65 -15.68
CA GLY A 79 13.39 -2.17 -15.65
C GLY A 79 13.28 -0.69 -15.97
N SER A 80 12.14 -0.12 -15.66
CA SER A 80 11.89 1.32 -15.76
C SER A 80 10.99 1.77 -14.62
N PHE A 81 11.29 2.94 -14.07
CA PHE A 81 10.37 3.65 -13.18
C PHE A 81 9.77 4.83 -13.91
N MET A 82 8.53 5.14 -13.61
CA MET A 82 7.88 6.37 -14.05
C MET A 82 7.65 7.24 -12.81
N ASP A 83 8.13 8.48 -12.85
CA ASP A 83 7.90 9.43 -11.77
C ASP A 83 6.50 10.07 -11.89
N TRP A 84 6.11 10.85 -10.87
CA TRP A 84 4.81 11.52 -10.83
C TRP A 84 4.63 12.59 -11.96
N GLN A 85 5.72 13.01 -12.60
CA GLN A 85 5.70 13.89 -13.78
C GLN A 85 5.54 13.12 -15.09
N GLY A 86 5.44 11.77 -15.05
CA GLY A 86 5.37 10.92 -16.23
C GLY A 86 6.72 10.65 -16.90
N LYS A 87 7.85 11.02 -16.27
CA LYS A 87 9.18 10.78 -16.83
C LYS A 87 9.62 9.36 -16.57
N VAL A 88 9.92 8.65 -17.65
CA VAL A 88 10.44 7.27 -17.60
C VAL A 88 11.94 7.27 -17.34
N ARG A 89 12.37 6.55 -16.31
CA ARG A 89 13.77 6.32 -15.94
C ARG A 89 14.10 4.84 -16.08
N LYS A 90 14.95 4.51 -17.05
CA LYS A 90 15.44 3.14 -17.25
C LYS A 90 16.57 2.84 -16.27
N PHE A 91 16.64 1.59 -15.83
CA PHE A 91 17.75 1.07 -15.03
C PHE A 91 18.14 -0.32 -15.53
N GLU A 92 19.37 -0.70 -15.32
CA GLU A 92 19.93 -1.99 -15.71
C GLU A 92 20.30 -2.80 -14.47
N ALA A 93 20.42 -4.13 -14.63
CA ALA A 93 20.83 -5.00 -13.54
C ALA A 93 22.25 -4.65 -13.07
N ALA A 94 22.43 -4.54 -11.77
CA ALA A 94 23.76 -4.39 -11.15
C ALA A 94 24.41 -5.76 -10.89
N VAL A 95 23.60 -6.81 -10.71
CA VAL A 95 24.03 -8.21 -10.53
C VAL A 95 23.64 -8.99 -11.77
N GLU A 96 24.63 -9.32 -12.61
CA GLU A 96 24.37 -9.92 -13.93
C GLU A 96 24.14 -11.44 -13.91
N GLN A 97 24.57 -12.13 -12.88
CA GLN A 97 24.54 -13.60 -12.81
C GLN A 97 23.50 -14.14 -11.83
N SER A 98 22.37 -13.44 -11.69
CA SER A 98 21.29 -13.95 -10.87
C SER A 98 20.58 -15.13 -11.54
N LEU A 99 20.25 -16.13 -10.76
CA LEU A 99 19.38 -17.24 -11.17
C LEU A 99 17.89 -16.88 -11.09
N ASN A 100 17.56 -15.77 -10.43
CA ASN A 100 16.19 -15.28 -10.29
C ASN A 100 15.69 -14.70 -11.62
N ARG A 101 14.41 -14.89 -11.89
CA ARG A 101 13.77 -14.38 -13.10
C ARG A 101 13.07 -13.07 -12.82
N SER A 102 13.08 -12.17 -13.81
CA SER A 102 12.30 -10.93 -13.73
C SER A 102 10.80 -11.22 -13.74
N ASP A 103 10.01 -10.32 -13.16
CA ASP A 103 8.55 -10.43 -13.12
C ASP A 103 7.95 -10.62 -14.53
N VAL A 104 8.43 -9.83 -15.52
CA VAL A 104 7.96 -9.94 -16.91
C VAL A 104 8.23 -11.33 -17.48
N ARG A 105 9.37 -11.93 -17.15
CA ARG A 105 9.69 -13.29 -17.61
C ARG A 105 8.79 -14.35 -16.98
N ILE A 106 8.53 -14.24 -15.67
CA ILE A 106 7.63 -15.16 -14.97
C ILE A 106 6.21 -15.01 -15.52
N LEU A 107 5.72 -13.80 -15.69
CA LEU A 107 4.38 -13.55 -16.25
C LEU A 107 4.27 -14.08 -17.69
N SER A 108 5.31 -13.93 -18.52
CA SER A 108 5.32 -14.49 -19.88
C SER A 108 5.25 -16.02 -19.85
N MET A 109 6.06 -16.66 -19.00
CA MET A 109 6.02 -18.12 -18.86
C MET A 109 4.67 -18.62 -18.35
N LEU A 110 4.09 -17.94 -17.37
CA LEU A 110 2.76 -18.26 -16.87
C LEU A 110 1.69 -18.12 -17.96
N ALA A 111 1.76 -17.05 -18.75
CA ALA A 111 0.85 -16.84 -19.87
C ALA A 111 0.98 -17.93 -20.95
N ASP A 112 2.20 -18.38 -21.25
CA ASP A 112 2.47 -19.47 -22.17
C ASP A 112 1.82 -20.79 -21.66
N GLU A 113 1.99 -21.12 -20.37
CA GLU A 113 1.44 -22.34 -19.75
C GLU A 113 -0.10 -22.35 -19.73
N ILE A 114 -0.76 -21.21 -19.55
CA ILE A 114 -2.23 -21.11 -19.62
C ILE A 114 -2.77 -20.99 -21.06
N GLY A 115 -1.91 -21.08 -22.08
CA GLY A 115 -2.29 -20.99 -23.48
C GLY A 115 -2.72 -19.60 -23.95
N LYS A 116 -2.24 -18.55 -23.28
CA LYS A 116 -2.52 -17.12 -23.59
C LYS A 116 -1.21 -16.33 -23.69
N PRO A 117 -0.32 -16.65 -24.65
CA PRO A 117 1.00 -16.04 -24.74
C PRO A 117 0.92 -14.52 -24.89
N ILE A 118 1.68 -13.80 -24.08
CA ILE A 118 1.80 -12.34 -24.17
C ILE A 118 2.99 -11.88 -25.01
N ASN A 119 3.86 -12.81 -25.43
CA ASN A 119 5.03 -12.57 -26.30
C ASN A 119 6.01 -11.50 -25.79
N LEU A 120 6.13 -11.37 -24.46
CA LEU A 120 7.02 -10.43 -23.79
C LEU A 120 8.08 -11.17 -22.94
N PRO A 121 8.97 -11.97 -23.55
CA PRO A 121 9.89 -12.82 -22.80
C PRO A 121 11.00 -12.06 -22.09
N THR A 122 11.22 -10.78 -22.42
CA THR A 122 12.29 -9.95 -21.87
C THR A 122 11.83 -8.54 -21.54
N VAL A 123 12.53 -7.88 -20.62
CA VAL A 123 12.32 -6.45 -20.34
C VAL A 123 12.54 -5.58 -21.57
N LYS A 124 13.47 -5.97 -22.44
CA LYS A 124 13.72 -5.25 -23.72
C LYS A 124 12.50 -5.31 -24.63
N SER A 125 11.88 -6.49 -24.80
CA SER A 125 10.66 -6.62 -25.62
C SER A 125 9.50 -5.82 -25.02
N ALA A 126 9.32 -5.85 -23.70
CA ALA A 126 8.30 -5.05 -23.03
C ALA A 126 8.52 -3.53 -23.19
N ARG A 127 9.78 -3.07 -23.13
CA ARG A 127 10.10 -1.66 -23.40
C ARG A 127 9.79 -1.25 -24.84
N VAL A 128 10.13 -2.09 -25.81
CA VAL A 128 9.84 -1.82 -27.24
C VAL A 128 8.33 -1.71 -27.45
N GLU A 129 7.56 -2.61 -26.90
CA GLU A 129 6.10 -2.56 -26.99
C GLU A 129 5.55 -1.30 -26.31
N PHE A 130 5.99 -0.98 -25.08
CA PHE A 130 5.60 0.23 -24.38
C PHE A 130 5.93 1.50 -25.18
N GLU A 131 7.12 1.58 -25.75
CA GLU A 131 7.54 2.72 -26.57
C GLU A 131 6.71 2.83 -27.87
N SER A 132 6.23 1.72 -28.43
CA SER A 132 5.38 1.70 -29.63
C SER A 132 3.98 2.28 -29.40
N VAL A 133 3.50 2.30 -28.15
CA VAL A 133 2.21 2.93 -27.80
C VAL A 133 2.22 4.44 -28.07
N GLY A 134 3.39 5.08 -27.95
CA GLY A 134 3.54 6.52 -28.13
C GLY A 134 2.86 7.35 -27.04
N SER A 135 2.69 8.63 -27.32
CA SER A 135 2.00 9.55 -26.44
C SER A 135 0.48 9.44 -26.60
N TRP A 136 -0.24 9.65 -25.52
CA TRP A 136 -1.70 9.71 -25.58
C TRP A 136 -2.18 10.90 -26.40
N ASP A 137 -2.91 10.63 -27.48
CA ASP A 137 -3.51 11.62 -28.38
C ASP A 137 -5.05 11.65 -28.32
N GLY A 138 -5.66 10.81 -27.47
CA GLY A 138 -7.11 10.76 -27.28
C GLY A 138 -7.65 11.86 -26.38
N ALA A 139 -8.98 11.81 -26.14
CA ALA A 139 -9.67 12.76 -25.28
C ALA A 139 -9.07 12.78 -23.87
N LYS A 140 -8.84 13.99 -23.34
CA LYS A 140 -8.44 14.16 -21.95
C LYS A 140 -9.66 13.98 -21.07
N PRO A 141 -9.56 13.26 -19.94
CA PRO A 141 -10.66 13.15 -18.99
C PRO A 141 -11.04 14.55 -18.46
N GLU A 142 -12.32 14.80 -18.35
CA GLU A 142 -12.81 16.02 -17.71
C GLU A 142 -12.41 16.02 -16.23
N MET A 143 -11.83 17.14 -15.77
CA MET A 143 -11.57 17.35 -14.35
C MET A 143 -12.91 17.54 -13.63
N LYS A 144 -13.35 16.53 -12.88
CA LYS A 144 -14.48 16.67 -11.98
C LYS A 144 -14.08 17.50 -10.77
N SER A 145 -14.92 18.46 -10.39
CA SER A 145 -14.76 19.16 -9.12
C SER A 145 -14.73 18.15 -7.98
N ALA A 146 -13.80 18.32 -7.04
CA ALA A 146 -13.80 17.51 -5.83
C ALA A 146 -15.14 17.72 -5.09
N ALA A 147 -15.77 16.64 -4.65
CA ALA A 147 -16.94 16.75 -3.77
C ALA A 147 -16.53 17.51 -2.50
N ALA A 148 -17.42 18.39 -2.02
CA ALA A 148 -17.20 19.09 -0.76
C ALA A 148 -17.01 18.05 0.35
N ILE A 149 -15.91 18.17 1.11
CA ILE A 149 -15.66 17.33 2.27
C ILE A 149 -16.65 17.75 3.35
N SER A 150 -17.53 16.85 3.77
CA SER A 150 -18.37 17.09 4.94
C SER A 150 -17.52 16.97 6.21
N ILE A 151 -17.55 18.03 7.04
CA ILE A 151 -16.94 17.97 8.37
C ILE A 151 -17.77 17.00 9.22
N LYS A 152 -17.13 15.96 9.76
CA LYS A 152 -17.79 15.00 10.63
C LYS A 152 -17.97 15.61 12.02
N SER A 153 -19.19 15.56 12.51
CA SER A 153 -19.47 15.84 13.92
C SER A 153 -18.95 14.66 14.76
N VAL A 154 -18.22 14.96 15.82
CA VAL A 154 -17.67 13.94 16.75
C VAL A 154 -18.14 14.19 18.16
N GLY A 155 -18.29 13.15 18.94
CA GLY A 155 -18.57 13.22 20.38
C GLY A 155 -17.37 13.72 21.20
N THR A 156 -17.59 13.92 22.50
CA THR A 156 -16.55 14.42 23.40
C THR A 156 -15.35 13.48 23.55
N ASP A 157 -15.58 12.19 23.47
CA ASP A 157 -14.58 11.12 23.52
C ASP A 157 -14.10 10.68 22.13
N GLU A 158 -14.57 11.33 21.07
CA GLU A 158 -14.26 11.01 19.69
C GLU A 158 -13.42 12.10 19.02
N ALA A 159 -12.68 11.69 17.97
CA ALA A 159 -11.95 12.61 17.12
C ALA A 159 -11.90 12.08 15.68
N VAL A 160 -11.72 12.99 14.74
CA VAL A 160 -11.39 12.65 13.35
C VAL A 160 -9.90 12.32 13.29
N LEU A 161 -9.59 11.14 12.80
CA LEU A 161 -8.22 10.68 12.63
C LEU A 161 -7.58 11.37 11.43
N SER A 162 -6.50 12.11 11.67
CA SER A 162 -5.56 12.57 10.67
C SER A 162 -4.33 11.67 10.67
N SER A 163 -3.81 11.28 9.52
CA SER A 163 -2.68 10.37 9.47
C SER A 163 -1.95 10.45 8.13
N TRP A 164 -0.63 10.34 8.20
CA TRP A 164 0.24 10.11 7.03
C TRP A 164 1.41 9.21 7.42
N ARG A 165 2.14 8.71 6.43
CA ARG A 165 3.34 7.93 6.65
C ARG A 165 4.51 8.82 7.07
N ASN A 166 5.26 8.38 8.07
CA ASN A 166 6.57 8.95 8.34
C ASN A 166 7.55 8.54 7.24
N LEU A 167 8.64 9.29 7.08
CA LEU A 167 9.67 9.01 6.07
C LEU A 167 10.28 7.62 6.25
N LEU A 168 10.55 7.24 7.51
CA LEU A 168 10.95 5.89 7.90
C LEU A 168 9.78 5.25 8.64
N ASP A 169 9.21 4.20 8.09
CA ASP A 169 8.03 3.52 8.62
C ASP A 169 8.16 1.98 8.55
N LYS A 170 7.11 1.26 8.81
CA LYS A 170 7.05 -0.21 8.70
C LYS A 170 6.63 -0.68 7.30
N GLY A 171 6.91 0.10 6.27
CA GLY A 171 6.66 -0.29 4.89
C GLY A 171 7.62 -1.40 4.43
N SER A 172 7.14 -2.25 3.51
CA SER A 172 7.86 -3.43 3.03
C SER A 172 9.23 -3.13 2.42
N LEU A 173 9.45 -1.92 1.89
CA LEU A 173 10.75 -1.51 1.33
C LEU A 173 11.83 -1.31 2.40
N GLN A 174 11.47 -1.24 3.67
CA GLN A 174 12.40 -1.07 4.80
C GLN A 174 12.59 -2.35 5.61
N ASP A 175 11.91 -3.43 5.25
CA ASP A 175 12.04 -4.69 5.96
C ASP A 175 13.46 -5.26 5.84
N GLY A 176 14.04 -5.65 6.98
CA GLY A 176 15.39 -6.17 7.07
C GLY A 176 16.48 -5.11 7.16
N GLU A 177 16.17 -3.80 7.11
CA GLU A 177 17.13 -2.71 7.29
C GLU A 177 17.08 -2.16 8.73
N GLU A 178 17.88 -2.74 9.60
CA GLU A 178 17.86 -2.43 11.04
C GLU A 178 18.53 -1.08 11.38
N ASN A 179 19.60 -0.73 10.65
CA ASN A 179 20.39 0.46 10.95
C ASN A 179 19.60 1.74 10.63
N LEU A 180 19.01 1.83 9.45
CA LEU A 180 18.19 2.97 9.07
C LEU A 180 16.90 3.02 9.89
N ALA A 181 16.26 1.86 10.15
CA ALA A 181 15.08 1.76 10.99
C ALA A 181 15.31 2.30 12.42
N GLY A 182 16.54 2.13 12.96
CA GLY A 182 16.94 2.68 14.26
C GLY A 182 16.90 4.21 14.34
N THR A 183 16.90 4.91 13.20
CA THR A 183 16.78 6.39 13.13
C THR A 183 15.36 6.89 12.94
N ALA A 184 14.37 5.98 12.88
CA ALA A 184 12.97 6.35 12.72
C ALA A 184 12.45 7.15 13.92
N ARG A 185 11.57 8.11 13.65
CA ARG A 185 10.88 8.86 14.72
C ARG A 185 9.98 7.92 15.52
N SER A 186 9.97 8.12 16.84
CA SER A 186 9.02 7.41 17.73
C SER A 186 7.58 7.70 17.33
N SER A 187 6.75 6.68 17.44
CA SER A 187 5.31 6.84 17.22
C SER A 187 4.67 7.61 18.38
N ILE A 188 3.86 8.59 18.05
CA ILE A 188 3.20 9.48 19.00
C ILE A 188 1.74 9.69 18.59
N VAL A 189 0.92 10.10 19.54
CA VAL A 189 -0.40 10.68 19.28
C VAL A 189 -0.28 12.19 19.42
N VAL A 190 -0.70 12.96 18.42
CA VAL A 190 -0.76 14.42 18.53
C VAL A 190 -2.20 14.84 18.80
N ILE A 191 -2.39 15.65 19.86
CA ILE A 191 -3.69 16.19 20.28
C ILE A 191 -3.60 17.67 20.56
N SER A 192 -4.74 18.36 20.51
CA SER A 192 -4.81 19.78 20.88
C SER A 192 -4.66 19.98 22.39
N LYS A 193 -4.30 21.21 22.80
CA LYS A 193 -4.26 21.59 24.21
C LYS A 193 -5.64 21.47 24.89
N SER A 194 -6.72 21.80 24.18
CA SER A 194 -8.09 21.65 24.70
C SER A 194 -8.40 20.19 24.98
N ARG A 195 -8.10 19.30 24.02
CA ARG A 195 -8.29 17.86 24.16
C ARG A 195 -7.45 17.28 25.32
N ALA A 196 -6.20 17.71 25.45
CA ALA A 196 -5.34 17.27 26.56
C ALA A 196 -5.93 17.63 27.93
N ASN A 197 -6.46 18.84 28.06
CA ASN A 197 -7.14 19.28 29.28
C ASN A 197 -8.40 18.43 29.58
N THR A 198 -9.23 18.17 28.56
CA THR A 198 -10.44 17.35 28.70
C THR A 198 -10.11 15.92 29.13
N LEU A 199 -9.04 15.34 28.59
CA LEU A 199 -8.58 13.99 28.92
C LEU A 199 -7.78 13.93 30.25
N GLY A 200 -7.37 15.08 30.81
CA GLY A 200 -6.51 15.15 31.98
C GLY A 200 -5.12 14.53 31.74
N VAL A 201 -4.56 14.73 30.54
CA VAL A 201 -3.23 14.24 30.16
C VAL A 201 -2.24 15.40 29.97
N LYS A 202 -0.95 15.09 30.17
CA LYS A 202 0.19 15.98 29.96
C LYS A 202 1.06 15.45 28.82
N GLU A 203 2.01 16.26 28.42
CA GLU A 203 3.04 15.88 27.44
C GLU A 203 3.67 14.52 27.83
N ASN A 204 3.78 13.60 26.89
CA ASN A 204 4.28 12.24 27.02
C ASN A 204 3.40 11.26 27.82
N ASP A 205 2.26 11.66 28.36
CA ASP A 205 1.31 10.69 28.92
C ASP A 205 0.80 9.76 27.81
N LEU A 206 0.43 8.53 28.19
CA LEU A 206 -0.09 7.56 27.23
C LEU A 206 -1.55 7.89 26.90
N VAL A 207 -1.81 7.99 25.60
CA VAL A 207 -3.15 8.18 25.04
C VAL A 207 -3.52 6.98 24.20
N ARG A 208 -4.72 6.48 24.40
CA ARG A 208 -5.33 5.37 23.68
C ARG A 208 -6.23 5.91 22.58
N VAL A 209 -5.94 5.52 21.35
CA VAL A 209 -6.80 5.74 20.18
C VAL A 209 -7.40 4.41 19.79
N SER A 210 -8.73 4.30 19.71
CA SER A 210 -9.41 3.01 19.55
C SER A 210 -10.70 3.12 18.73
N ASN A 211 -11.18 1.97 18.29
CA ASN A 211 -12.50 1.75 17.73
C ASN A 211 -12.99 0.33 18.07
N ASN A 212 -14.06 -0.12 17.43
CA ASN A 212 -14.60 -1.48 17.64
C ASN A 212 -13.68 -2.60 17.14
N TYR A 213 -12.68 -2.29 16.31
CA TYR A 213 -11.76 -3.26 15.76
C TYR A 213 -10.54 -3.48 16.66
N GLY A 214 -10.01 -2.38 17.24
CA GLY A 214 -8.82 -2.47 18.09
C GLY A 214 -8.39 -1.13 18.69
N ALA A 215 -7.12 -1.06 19.10
CA ALA A 215 -6.55 0.13 19.71
C ALA A 215 -5.05 0.27 19.44
N VAL A 216 -4.57 1.51 19.47
CA VAL A 216 -3.16 1.87 19.60
C VAL A 216 -3.01 2.76 20.84
N THR A 217 -1.93 2.56 21.60
CA THR A 217 -1.62 3.34 22.80
C THR A 217 -0.20 3.88 22.67
N LEU A 218 -0.05 5.19 22.64
CA LEU A 218 1.20 5.88 22.35
C LEU A 218 1.38 7.09 23.25
N PRO A 219 2.61 7.58 23.50
CA PRO A 219 2.85 8.84 24.17
C PRO A 219 2.26 10.00 23.37
N CYS A 220 1.65 10.96 24.06
CA CYS A 220 1.05 12.10 23.38
C CYS A 220 2.02 13.29 23.28
N VAL A 221 1.85 14.06 22.21
CA VAL A 221 2.42 15.38 22.00
C VAL A 221 1.27 16.37 21.90
N ILE A 222 1.38 17.47 22.64
CA ILE A 222 0.37 18.54 22.64
C ILE A 222 0.79 19.61 21.64
N ALA A 223 -0.02 19.82 20.59
CA ALA A 223 0.28 20.75 19.52
C ALA A 223 -0.93 21.60 19.15
N ASP A 224 -0.68 22.64 18.34
CA ASP A 224 -1.72 23.48 17.78
C ASP A 224 -2.40 22.77 16.58
N ILE A 225 -3.37 21.91 16.92
CA ILE A 225 -4.22 21.23 15.94
C ILE A 225 -5.69 21.42 16.34
N GLU A 226 -6.59 21.19 15.40
CA GLU A 226 -8.04 21.25 15.61
C GLU A 226 -8.48 20.30 16.75
N GLU A 227 -9.34 20.78 17.66
CA GLU A 227 -9.77 20.02 18.84
C GLU A 227 -10.45 18.70 18.51
N SER A 228 -11.24 18.69 17.45
CA SER A 228 -11.94 17.51 16.94
C SER A 228 -11.02 16.51 16.22
N THR A 229 -9.72 16.81 16.10
CA THR A 229 -8.76 15.99 15.36
C THR A 229 -7.76 15.32 16.29
N VAL A 230 -7.34 14.12 15.93
CA VAL A 230 -6.18 13.43 16.49
C VAL A 230 -5.27 12.99 15.34
N TRP A 231 -3.96 13.19 15.50
CA TRP A 231 -2.99 12.68 14.52
C TRP A 231 -2.21 11.51 15.10
N VAL A 232 -2.04 10.48 14.27
CA VAL A 232 -1.25 9.27 14.59
C VAL A 232 -0.51 8.84 13.32
N PRO A 233 0.78 8.44 13.39
CA PRO A 233 1.49 7.99 12.20
C PRO A 233 0.84 6.72 11.63
N ARG A 234 0.71 6.66 10.29
CA ARG A 234 -0.10 5.64 9.61
C ARG A 234 0.47 4.23 9.70
N ASN A 235 1.80 4.08 9.60
CA ASN A 235 2.42 2.76 9.47
C ASN A 235 3.80 2.73 10.17
N SER A 236 3.87 3.20 11.41
CA SER A 236 5.10 3.21 12.21
C SER A 236 5.08 2.09 13.27
N VAL A 237 6.18 1.91 13.97
CA VAL A 237 6.26 0.95 15.08
C VAL A 237 5.15 1.25 16.10
N ASN A 238 4.41 0.25 16.50
CA ASN A 238 3.23 0.34 17.39
C ASN A 238 2.07 1.20 16.89
N SER A 239 2.10 1.60 15.60
CA SER A 239 1.09 2.46 14.98
C SER A 239 0.84 2.06 13.52
N GLN A 240 0.47 0.81 13.29
CA GLN A 240 0.04 0.33 11.98
C GLN A 240 -1.49 0.42 11.91
N LEU A 241 -2.02 1.62 11.58
CA LEU A 241 -3.43 1.95 11.75
C LEU A 241 -4.38 1.01 11.01
N ILE A 242 -4.06 0.62 9.77
CA ILE A 242 -4.90 -0.33 9.03
C ILE A 242 -4.89 -1.69 9.72
N ARG A 243 -3.73 -2.21 10.11
CA ARG A 243 -3.59 -3.51 10.78
C ARG A 243 -4.23 -3.51 12.18
N ASN A 244 -4.05 -2.45 12.94
CA ASN A 244 -4.48 -2.38 14.35
C ASN A 244 -5.92 -1.89 14.52
N LEU A 245 -6.41 -1.02 13.65
CA LEU A 245 -7.70 -0.35 13.78
C LEU A 245 -8.62 -0.55 12.57
N GLY A 246 -8.12 -1.06 11.44
CA GLY A 246 -8.90 -1.18 10.21
C GLY A 246 -9.33 0.17 9.62
N VAL A 247 -8.62 1.27 9.93
CA VAL A 247 -9.01 2.64 9.57
C VAL A 247 -7.95 3.36 8.76
N VAL A 248 -8.41 4.37 8.05
CA VAL A 248 -7.60 5.34 7.30
C VAL A 248 -7.87 6.75 7.80
N SER A 249 -7.10 7.73 7.31
CA SER A 249 -7.38 9.15 7.57
C SER A 249 -8.84 9.50 7.30
N ASN A 250 -9.38 10.44 8.06
CA ASN A 250 -10.78 10.86 8.04
C ASN A 250 -11.78 9.84 8.64
N SER A 251 -11.31 8.82 9.34
CA SER A 251 -12.16 7.95 10.16
C SER A 251 -12.42 8.58 11.53
N VAL A 252 -13.57 8.29 12.13
CA VAL A 252 -13.85 8.66 13.52
C VAL A 252 -13.29 7.57 14.44
N VAL A 253 -12.58 7.97 15.46
CA VAL A 253 -11.94 7.11 16.48
C VAL A 253 -12.22 7.63 17.87
N LYS A 254 -12.18 6.77 18.87
CA LYS A 254 -12.25 7.16 20.28
C LYS A 254 -10.86 7.51 20.79
N VAL A 255 -10.79 8.53 21.63
CA VAL A 255 -9.54 9.02 22.22
C VAL A 255 -9.72 9.09 23.74
N ALA A 256 -8.87 8.43 24.48
CA ALA A 256 -8.94 8.37 25.94
C ALA A 256 -7.53 8.38 26.56
N LYS A 257 -7.43 8.75 27.82
CA LYS A 257 -6.24 8.47 28.63
C LYS A 257 -6.08 6.95 28.74
N ALA A 258 -4.85 6.45 28.63
CA ALA A 258 -4.57 5.03 28.77
C ALA A 258 -4.44 4.58 30.23
#